data_476581299b01af319487db7f86926bf6
#
_entry.id   476581299b01af319487db7f86926bf6
#
_cell.length_a   1.000
_cell.length_b   1.000
_cell.length_c   1.000
_cell.angle_alpha   90.00
_cell.angle_beta   90.00
_cell.angle_gamma   90.00
#
_symmetry.space_group_name_H-M   'P 1'
#
loop_
_entity.id
_entity.type
_entity.pdbx_description
1 polymer ?
#
loop_
_entity_poly.entity_id
_entity_poly.type
_entity_poly.pdbx_seq_one_letter_code
_entity_poly.pdbx_strand_id
1 'polypeptide(L)'
;MAPSGKKSRSDDRADFVVVANRLPVDKETLPDGSVRWKQSPGGLVTALEPVLRSQTGAWVGWSGVPDAAEHPEVDGIKLFAVSLSTQEIADYYEGFSNATLWPLYHDVIVKPEYNRSWWNSYVAINRRFAEAASEAAAEGAVVWIQDYQLQLVPKMLRMLRPDLKIGFFLHIPFPPVELFMQMPWRTEIIEGLLGADLIGFHLPGGAQNFLYLARRLAGQATSKGQVGVRAKFGVVQVGFRTVRVGAFPISIDSGELDNRAKSKEIRTRATDMRAELGNPNKILLGVDRLDYTKGIDVRLNALSELLEEGRVNPDEITMIQLATPSRERVESYIKMRGDIEQLVGNINGNFGRVGHPVVQYLHHGVPRDELVSFYVAADVMLVTPLRDGMNLVAKEYVACRSDLGGALVLSEFTGAAAELRQAFQANPYDTDGVKEAILAALEQDPEEGKRRMRALRRQVLTHDVQRWAKSFLGALGADTDTMPSGNRSLDVV
;
A
#
# COMPACT_ATOMS: atom_id res chain seq x y z
N MET A 1 35.41 -33.34 -30.78
CA MET A 1 34.40 -32.29 -30.81
C MET A 1 33.08 -32.89 -30.39
N ALA A 2 32.71 -32.69 -29.13
CA ALA A 2 31.41 -33.11 -28.61
C ALA A 2 30.41 -31.96 -28.84
N PRO A 3 29.14 -32.21 -29.19
CA PRO A 3 28.17 -31.18 -29.43
C PRO A 3 27.75 -30.55 -28.08
N SER A 4 27.86 -29.21 -28.02
CA SER A 4 27.32 -28.42 -26.93
C SER A 4 25.80 -28.65 -26.82
N GLY A 5 25.36 -29.33 -25.76
CA GLY A 5 23.96 -29.50 -25.48
C GLY A 5 23.31 -28.15 -25.27
N LYS A 6 22.33 -27.83 -26.12
CA LYS A 6 21.38 -26.75 -25.88
C LYS A 6 20.65 -27.08 -24.56
N LYS A 7 20.93 -26.35 -23.48
CA LYS A 7 20.06 -26.35 -22.29
C LYS A 7 18.62 -26.14 -22.76
N SER A 8 17.75 -27.06 -22.42
CA SER A 8 16.35 -26.99 -22.78
C SER A 8 15.71 -25.77 -22.11
N ARG A 9 14.91 -25.00 -22.84
CA ARG A 9 14.14 -23.84 -22.34
C ARG A 9 13.18 -24.16 -21.17
N SER A 10 13.07 -25.43 -20.75
CA SER A 10 12.23 -25.86 -19.62
C SER A 10 12.84 -25.56 -18.26
N ASP A 11 14.15 -25.30 -18.16
CA ASP A 11 14.87 -25.10 -16.89
C ASP A 11 14.78 -23.66 -16.35
N ASP A 12 14.13 -22.74 -17.07
CA ASP A 12 14.11 -21.31 -16.74
C ASP A 12 12.77 -20.80 -16.17
N ARG A 13 11.73 -21.63 -16.13
CA ARG A 13 10.39 -21.28 -15.66
C ARG A 13 10.28 -21.41 -14.14
N ALA A 14 9.39 -20.59 -13.56
CA ALA A 14 9.20 -20.47 -12.12
C ALA A 14 7.92 -21.16 -11.65
N ASP A 15 7.98 -21.85 -10.50
CA ASP A 15 6.82 -22.48 -9.85
C ASP A 15 5.95 -21.45 -9.12
N PHE A 16 6.52 -20.30 -8.80
CA PHE A 16 5.81 -19.18 -8.18
C PHE A 16 6.13 -17.87 -8.91
N VAL A 17 5.11 -17.19 -9.42
CA VAL A 17 5.26 -15.93 -10.17
C VAL A 17 4.45 -14.83 -9.52
N VAL A 18 5.11 -13.73 -9.17
CA VAL A 18 4.45 -12.47 -8.80
C VAL A 18 4.31 -11.60 -10.03
N VAL A 19 3.12 -11.05 -10.24
CA VAL A 19 2.86 -10.09 -11.32
C VAL A 19 2.40 -8.77 -10.69
N ALA A 20 3.20 -7.74 -10.79
CA ALA A 20 2.91 -6.41 -10.24
C ALA A 20 3.24 -5.32 -11.25
N ASN A 21 2.64 -4.15 -11.10
CA ASN A 21 2.88 -3.03 -12.02
C ASN A 21 4.36 -2.66 -12.15
N ARG A 22 5.12 -2.73 -11.02
CA ARG A 22 6.55 -2.41 -10.98
C ARG A 22 7.38 -3.66 -10.65
N LEU A 23 8.58 -3.72 -11.22
CA LEU A 23 9.62 -4.63 -10.72
C LEU A 23 9.99 -4.26 -9.27
N PRO A 24 10.49 -5.20 -8.46
CA PRO A 24 10.92 -4.96 -7.08
C PRO A 24 12.26 -4.22 -6.99
N VAL A 25 12.74 -3.69 -8.11
CA VAL A 25 14.03 -3.00 -8.23
C VAL A 25 13.89 -1.73 -9.04
N ASP A 26 14.71 -0.73 -8.72
CA ASP A 26 14.85 0.52 -9.45
C ASP A 26 16.19 0.53 -10.20
N LYS A 27 16.16 1.04 -11.43
CA LYS A 27 17.35 1.22 -12.28
C LYS A 27 18.05 2.52 -11.88
N GLU A 28 19.27 2.43 -11.38
CA GLU A 28 20.13 3.57 -11.05
C GLU A 28 21.26 3.66 -12.07
N THR A 29 21.37 4.81 -12.73
CA THR A 29 22.51 5.08 -13.62
C THR A 29 23.58 5.79 -12.82
N LEU A 30 24.75 5.15 -12.67
CA LEU A 30 25.88 5.69 -11.94
C LEU A 30 26.59 6.80 -12.75
N PRO A 31 27.42 7.65 -12.10
CA PRO A 31 28.14 8.74 -12.79
C PRO A 31 29.09 8.28 -13.91
N ASP A 32 29.52 7.03 -13.89
CA ASP A 32 30.36 6.41 -14.94
C ASP A 32 29.55 5.85 -16.11
N GLY A 33 28.21 6.03 -16.11
CA GLY A 33 27.29 5.52 -17.12
C GLY A 33 26.92 4.04 -16.94
N SER A 34 27.48 3.34 -15.96
CA SER A 34 27.08 1.98 -15.63
C SER A 34 25.69 1.94 -14.97
N VAL A 35 24.99 0.80 -15.14
CA VAL A 35 23.65 0.60 -14.60
C VAL A 35 23.75 -0.32 -13.37
N ARG A 36 23.14 0.12 -12.28
CA ARG A 36 22.95 -0.68 -11.07
C ARG A 36 21.46 -0.87 -10.81
N TRP A 37 21.07 -2.09 -10.48
CA TRP A 37 19.74 -2.40 -9.99
C TRP A 37 19.74 -2.38 -8.46
N LYS A 38 18.89 -1.55 -7.88
CA LYS A 38 18.73 -1.40 -6.43
C LYS A 38 17.34 -1.88 -6.04
N GLN A 39 17.24 -2.61 -4.95
CA GLN A 39 15.94 -3.04 -4.43
C GLN A 39 15.05 -1.81 -4.13
N SER A 40 13.83 -1.81 -4.68
CA SER A 40 12.86 -0.75 -4.43
C SER A 40 12.35 -0.84 -3.00
N PRO A 41 12.29 0.26 -2.26
CA PRO A 41 11.65 0.27 -0.97
C PRO A 41 10.13 0.07 -1.14
N GLY A 42 9.55 -0.95 -0.52
CA GLY A 42 8.11 -1.15 -0.56
C GLY A 42 7.63 -2.36 0.22
N GLY A 43 6.51 -2.19 0.93
CA GLY A 43 5.93 -3.24 1.77
C GLY A 43 5.60 -4.52 1.01
N LEU A 44 5.17 -4.41 -0.25
CA LEU A 44 4.88 -5.59 -1.08
C LEU A 44 6.15 -6.39 -1.42
N VAL A 45 7.25 -5.71 -1.74
CA VAL A 45 8.54 -6.35 -2.04
C VAL A 45 9.04 -7.09 -0.80
N THR A 46 9.08 -6.40 0.35
CA THR A 46 9.47 -6.99 1.64
C THR A 46 8.58 -8.17 2.02
N ALA A 47 7.29 -8.09 1.71
CA ALA A 47 6.33 -9.16 1.99
C ALA A 47 6.57 -10.44 1.19
N LEU A 48 6.92 -10.29 -0.08
CA LEU A 48 6.95 -11.41 -1.04
C LEU A 48 8.35 -11.96 -1.26
N GLU A 49 9.40 -11.20 -0.96
CA GLU A 49 10.79 -11.63 -1.12
C GLU A 49 11.11 -12.97 -0.43
N PRO A 50 10.71 -13.23 0.83
CA PRO A 50 10.96 -14.51 1.47
C PRO A 50 10.28 -15.67 0.75
N VAL A 51 9.10 -15.46 0.17
CA VAL A 51 8.36 -16.47 -0.61
C VAL A 51 9.08 -16.75 -1.91
N LEU A 52 9.50 -15.71 -2.62
CA LEU A 52 10.23 -15.82 -3.88
C LEU A 52 11.58 -16.51 -3.73
N ARG A 53 12.26 -16.28 -2.61
CA ARG A 53 13.56 -16.94 -2.29
C ARG A 53 13.41 -18.40 -1.85
N SER A 54 12.29 -18.77 -1.23
CA SER A 54 12.04 -20.14 -0.76
C SER A 54 11.58 -21.09 -1.87
N GLN A 55 11.17 -20.56 -3.01
CA GLN A 55 10.73 -21.29 -4.19
C GLN A 55 11.55 -20.81 -5.41
N THR A 56 11.49 -21.54 -6.53
CA THR A 56 11.99 -21.01 -7.81
C THR A 56 11.05 -19.89 -8.24
N GLY A 57 11.33 -18.66 -7.75
CA GLY A 57 10.44 -17.52 -7.87
C GLY A 57 10.81 -16.59 -9.03
N ALA A 58 9.79 -16.01 -9.66
CA ALA A 58 9.94 -14.95 -10.66
C ALA A 58 9.02 -13.76 -10.36
N TRP A 59 9.43 -12.58 -10.83
CA TRP A 59 8.64 -11.37 -10.74
C TRP A 59 8.48 -10.74 -12.13
N VAL A 60 7.23 -10.49 -12.53
CA VAL A 60 6.87 -9.81 -13.78
C VAL A 60 6.46 -8.39 -13.43
N GLY A 61 7.05 -7.39 -14.08
CA GLY A 61 6.75 -5.98 -13.81
C GLY A 61 7.39 -5.01 -14.79
N TRP A 62 6.95 -3.77 -14.77
CA TRP A 62 7.61 -2.66 -15.47
C TRP A 62 8.80 -2.14 -14.65
N SER A 63 9.92 -1.87 -15.32
CA SER A 63 11.15 -1.37 -14.68
C SER A 63 11.05 0.08 -14.14
N GLY A 64 10.02 0.83 -14.55
CA GLY A 64 9.86 2.26 -14.22
C GLY A 64 10.52 3.21 -15.22
N VAL A 65 11.27 2.68 -16.19
CA VAL A 65 11.93 3.44 -17.24
C VAL A 65 11.26 3.13 -18.57
N PRO A 66 10.99 4.14 -19.44
CA PRO A 66 10.45 3.91 -20.76
C PRO A 66 11.35 2.99 -21.59
N ASP A 67 10.72 2.15 -22.41
CA ASP A 67 11.34 1.28 -23.42
C ASP A 67 12.41 0.30 -22.90
N ALA A 68 12.50 0.09 -21.57
CA ALA A 68 13.42 -0.87 -20.98
C ALA A 68 12.83 -2.29 -21.00
N ALA A 69 13.55 -3.23 -21.64
CA ALA A 69 13.18 -4.63 -21.80
C ALA A 69 14.22 -5.58 -21.17
N GLU A 70 15.09 -5.08 -20.30
CA GLU A 70 16.12 -5.89 -19.66
C GLU A 70 15.49 -6.83 -18.62
N HIS A 71 15.94 -8.08 -18.59
CA HIS A 71 15.53 -9.09 -17.60
C HIS A 71 16.67 -9.32 -16.60
N PRO A 72 16.87 -8.46 -15.60
CA PRO A 72 17.93 -8.67 -14.61
C PRO A 72 17.57 -9.83 -13.68
N GLU A 73 18.58 -10.48 -13.13
CA GLU A 73 18.46 -11.34 -11.97
C GLU A 73 19.02 -10.58 -10.76
N VAL A 74 18.25 -10.47 -9.70
CA VAL A 74 18.68 -9.79 -8.48
C VAL A 74 18.38 -10.71 -7.30
N ASP A 75 19.42 -11.01 -6.52
CA ASP A 75 19.34 -11.85 -5.32
C ASP A 75 18.71 -13.24 -5.58
N GLY A 76 18.93 -13.82 -6.76
CA GLY A 76 18.40 -15.13 -7.15
C GLY A 76 16.92 -15.12 -7.57
N ILE A 77 16.30 -13.95 -7.69
CA ILE A 77 14.93 -13.79 -8.21
C ILE A 77 15.02 -13.41 -9.69
N LYS A 78 14.36 -14.16 -10.56
CA LYS A 78 14.26 -13.87 -11.99
C LYS A 78 13.26 -12.74 -12.22
N LEU A 79 13.69 -11.67 -12.88
CA LEU A 79 12.84 -10.52 -13.17
C LEU A 79 12.49 -10.47 -14.66
N PHE A 80 11.20 -10.43 -14.97
CA PHE A 80 10.66 -10.32 -16.32
C PHE A 80 10.12 -8.91 -16.54
N ALA A 81 10.87 -8.09 -17.28
CA ALA A 81 10.47 -6.70 -17.53
C ALA A 81 9.40 -6.64 -18.62
N VAL A 82 8.30 -5.95 -18.33
CA VAL A 82 7.31 -5.54 -19.32
C VAL A 82 7.66 -4.13 -19.77
N SER A 83 8.05 -3.99 -21.03
CA SER A 83 8.41 -2.68 -21.60
C SER A 83 7.18 -1.83 -21.87
N LEU A 84 7.24 -0.56 -21.50
CA LEU A 84 6.23 0.46 -21.77
C LEU A 84 6.89 1.66 -22.44
N SER A 85 6.31 2.15 -23.54
CA SER A 85 6.72 3.41 -24.16
C SER A 85 6.27 4.61 -23.31
N THR A 86 6.82 5.78 -23.57
CA THR A 86 6.42 7.03 -22.91
C THR A 86 4.93 7.31 -23.06
N GLN A 87 4.35 7.06 -24.24
CA GLN A 87 2.92 7.25 -24.48
C GLN A 87 2.06 6.23 -23.71
N GLU A 88 2.51 4.98 -23.65
CA GLU A 88 1.80 3.95 -22.87
C GLU A 88 1.84 4.25 -21.38
N ILE A 89 2.94 4.82 -20.86
CA ILE A 89 3.01 5.27 -19.46
C ILE A 89 1.97 6.37 -19.21
N ALA A 90 1.88 7.37 -20.12
CA ALA A 90 0.89 8.44 -20.00
C ALA A 90 -0.54 7.90 -20.05
N ASP A 91 -0.87 7.00 -20.97
CA ASP A 91 -2.24 6.49 -21.15
C ASP A 91 -2.63 5.46 -20.07
N TYR A 92 -1.77 4.48 -19.82
CA TYR A 92 -2.05 3.36 -18.94
C TYR A 92 -1.88 3.70 -17.47
N TYR A 93 -0.70 4.27 -17.11
CA TYR A 93 -0.35 4.51 -15.72
C TYR A 93 -0.89 5.86 -15.22
N GLU A 94 -0.55 6.97 -15.88
CA GLU A 94 -1.01 8.30 -15.46
C GLU A 94 -2.51 8.47 -15.75
N GLY A 95 -2.98 8.05 -16.92
CA GLY A 95 -4.36 8.14 -17.38
C GLY A 95 -5.28 7.10 -16.69
N PHE A 96 -5.42 5.91 -17.30
CA PHE A 96 -6.44 4.97 -16.85
C PHE A 96 -6.26 4.51 -15.39
N SER A 97 -5.03 4.19 -14.98
CA SER A 97 -4.80 3.75 -13.61
C SER A 97 -4.99 4.87 -12.59
N ASN A 98 -4.43 6.06 -12.82
CA ASN A 98 -4.35 7.09 -11.80
C ASN A 98 -5.33 8.27 -11.97
N ALA A 99 -5.84 8.54 -13.17
CA ALA A 99 -6.90 9.53 -13.39
C ALA A 99 -8.30 8.92 -13.54
N THR A 100 -8.42 7.59 -13.77
CA THR A 100 -9.72 6.89 -13.82
C THR A 100 -9.95 6.00 -12.60
N LEU A 101 -9.15 4.92 -12.44
CA LEU A 101 -9.37 3.90 -11.40
C LEU A 101 -9.08 4.43 -10.00
N TRP A 102 -7.98 5.12 -9.80
CA TRP A 102 -7.59 5.61 -8.48
C TRP A 102 -8.66 6.48 -7.83
N PRO A 103 -9.15 7.59 -8.47
CA PRO A 103 -10.20 8.40 -7.87
C PRO A 103 -11.53 7.65 -7.71
N LEU A 104 -11.90 6.80 -8.68
CA LEU A 104 -13.13 6.01 -8.59
C LEU A 104 -13.10 5.05 -7.39
N TYR A 105 -11.96 4.42 -7.11
CA TYR A 105 -11.81 3.45 -6.01
C TYR A 105 -11.62 4.13 -4.65
N HIS A 106 -11.30 5.43 -4.65
CA HIS A 106 -11.22 6.26 -3.46
C HIS A 106 -12.42 7.23 -3.35
N ASP A 107 -13.63 6.67 -3.47
CA ASP A 107 -14.92 7.32 -3.22
C ASP A 107 -15.17 8.62 -4.02
N VAL A 108 -14.52 8.75 -5.20
CA VAL A 108 -14.67 9.93 -6.09
C VAL A 108 -14.31 11.25 -5.39
N ILE A 109 -13.31 11.24 -4.51
CA ILE A 109 -12.77 12.47 -3.88
C ILE A 109 -12.36 13.49 -4.94
N VAL A 110 -11.79 13.00 -6.05
CA VAL A 110 -11.55 13.76 -7.29
C VAL A 110 -12.35 13.09 -8.40
N LYS A 111 -12.90 13.87 -9.32
CA LYS A 111 -13.70 13.36 -10.43
C LYS A 111 -12.87 12.44 -11.33
N PRO A 112 -13.29 11.18 -11.55
CA PRO A 112 -12.62 10.28 -12.49
C PRO A 112 -12.75 10.77 -13.93
N GLU A 113 -11.71 10.58 -14.71
CA GLU A 113 -11.71 10.84 -16.14
C GLU A 113 -11.90 9.54 -16.92
N TYR A 114 -12.79 9.51 -17.90
CA TYR A 114 -13.07 8.34 -18.72
C TYR A 114 -12.63 8.59 -20.16
N ASN A 115 -11.47 8.04 -20.55
CA ASN A 115 -10.89 8.17 -21.88
C ASN A 115 -10.77 6.81 -22.56
N ARG A 116 -11.34 6.68 -23.77
CA ARG A 116 -11.32 5.42 -24.53
C ARG A 116 -9.91 5.02 -24.96
N SER A 117 -9.03 5.96 -25.30
CA SER A 117 -7.66 5.63 -25.67
C SER A 117 -6.90 5.05 -24.47
N TRP A 118 -7.08 5.61 -23.28
CA TRP A 118 -6.49 5.10 -22.03
C TRP A 118 -6.96 3.67 -21.71
N TRP A 119 -8.24 3.41 -21.91
CA TRP A 119 -8.77 2.06 -21.77
C TRP A 119 -8.13 1.08 -22.76
N ASN A 120 -8.00 1.46 -24.04
CA ASN A 120 -7.35 0.62 -25.03
C ASN A 120 -5.90 0.29 -24.67
N SER A 121 -5.15 1.28 -24.19
CA SER A 121 -3.78 1.08 -23.67
C SER A 121 -3.77 0.17 -22.45
N TYR A 122 -4.73 0.34 -21.51
CA TYR A 122 -4.86 -0.52 -20.34
C TYR A 122 -5.11 -2.00 -20.76
N VAL A 123 -5.98 -2.25 -21.71
CA VAL A 123 -6.24 -3.59 -22.25
C VAL A 123 -4.98 -4.18 -22.91
N ALA A 124 -4.30 -3.42 -23.76
CA ALA A 124 -3.12 -3.88 -24.48
C ALA A 124 -1.95 -4.23 -23.52
N ILE A 125 -1.75 -3.40 -22.52
CA ILE A 125 -0.68 -3.60 -21.54
C ILE A 125 -1.02 -4.77 -20.60
N ASN A 126 -2.26 -4.90 -20.12
CA ASN A 126 -2.67 -6.06 -19.34
C ASN A 126 -2.46 -7.38 -20.11
N ARG A 127 -2.67 -7.38 -21.43
CA ARG A 127 -2.37 -8.55 -22.29
C ARG A 127 -0.86 -8.86 -22.27
N ARG A 128 -0.01 -7.85 -22.44
CA ARG A 128 1.45 -8.00 -22.40
C ARG A 128 1.94 -8.55 -21.06
N PHE A 129 1.34 -8.11 -19.94
CA PHE A 129 1.60 -8.69 -18.62
C PHE A 129 1.16 -10.15 -18.52
N ALA A 130 0.01 -10.51 -19.09
CA ALA A 130 -0.46 -11.89 -19.10
C ALA A 130 0.46 -12.80 -19.94
N GLU A 131 0.94 -12.32 -21.09
CA GLU A 131 1.89 -13.03 -21.94
C GLU A 131 3.22 -13.24 -21.21
N ALA A 132 3.79 -12.20 -20.60
CA ALA A 132 5.02 -12.28 -19.83
C ALA A 132 4.88 -13.26 -18.62
N ALA A 133 3.75 -13.22 -17.91
CA ALA A 133 3.46 -14.15 -16.84
C ALA A 133 3.34 -15.60 -17.33
N SER A 134 2.74 -15.82 -18.50
CA SER A 134 2.64 -17.14 -19.15
C SER A 134 4.00 -17.71 -19.51
N GLU A 135 4.93 -16.86 -19.96
CA GLU A 135 6.32 -17.26 -20.29
C GLU A 135 7.12 -17.58 -19.04
N ALA A 136 6.96 -16.79 -17.97
CA ALA A 136 7.67 -16.99 -16.71
C ALA A 136 7.22 -18.22 -15.92
N ALA A 137 5.95 -18.63 -16.05
CA ALA A 137 5.35 -19.67 -15.22
C ALA A 137 5.62 -21.09 -15.73
N ALA A 138 6.06 -22.00 -14.84
CA ALA A 138 6.12 -23.43 -15.08
C ALA A 138 4.71 -24.03 -15.23
N GLU A 139 4.63 -25.31 -15.60
CA GLU A 139 3.33 -26.02 -15.67
C GLU A 139 2.75 -26.16 -14.25
N GLY A 140 1.48 -25.81 -14.10
CA GLY A 140 0.78 -25.88 -12.81
C GLY A 140 1.23 -24.82 -11.77
N ALA A 141 2.07 -23.87 -12.16
CA ALA A 141 2.62 -22.84 -11.26
C ALA A 141 1.53 -21.98 -10.59
N VAL A 142 1.91 -21.39 -9.47
CA VAL A 142 1.12 -20.38 -8.77
C VAL A 142 1.49 -18.99 -9.30
N VAL A 143 0.49 -18.22 -9.77
CA VAL A 143 0.68 -16.85 -10.22
C VAL A 143 -0.14 -15.92 -9.33
N TRP A 144 0.53 -14.96 -8.68
CA TRP A 144 -0.11 -13.98 -7.79
C TRP A 144 -0.04 -12.57 -8.37
N ILE A 145 -1.19 -12.10 -8.87
CA ILE A 145 -1.33 -10.82 -9.56
C ILE A 145 -1.73 -9.75 -8.56
N GLN A 146 -1.07 -8.58 -8.63
CA GLN A 146 -1.17 -7.51 -7.65
C GLN A 146 -1.80 -6.26 -8.26
N ASP A 147 -2.84 -5.77 -7.59
CA ASP A 147 -3.37 -4.42 -7.63
C ASP A 147 -4.13 -3.97 -8.88
N TYR A 148 -4.71 -2.77 -8.80
CA TYR A 148 -5.71 -2.22 -9.72
C TYR A 148 -5.22 -1.97 -11.15
N GLN A 149 -3.93 -1.89 -11.38
CA GLN A 149 -3.37 -1.74 -12.72
C GLN A 149 -3.54 -3.00 -13.58
N LEU A 150 -3.76 -4.17 -12.98
CA LEU A 150 -3.67 -5.47 -13.63
C LEU A 150 -4.98 -6.29 -13.54
N GLN A 151 -6.13 -5.63 -13.47
CA GLN A 151 -7.42 -6.30 -13.24
C GLN A 151 -7.90 -7.18 -14.40
N LEU A 152 -7.36 -7.00 -15.62
CA LEU A 152 -7.70 -7.85 -16.77
C LEU A 152 -6.76 -9.04 -16.94
N VAL A 153 -5.59 -9.01 -16.31
CA VAL A 153 -4.57 -10.06 -16.41
C VAL A 153 -5.10 -11.43 -16.01
N PRO A 154 -5.89 -11.60 -14.93
CA PRO A 154 -6.36 -12.94 -14.53
C PRO A 154 -7.13 -13.67 -15.62
N LYS A 155 -8.06 -12.98 -16.30
CA LYS A 155 -8.85 -13.57 -17.41
C LYS A 155 -7.96 -13.87 -18.62
N MET A 156 -7.09 -12.94 -19.00
CA MET A 156 -6.20 -13.10 -20.16
C MET A 156 -5.20 -14.25 -19.93
N LEU A 157 -4.61 -14.33 -18.73
CA LEU A 157 -3.70 -15.41 -18.37
C LEU A 157 -4.40 -16.77 -18.30
N ARG A 158 -5.61 -16.83 -17.75
CA ARG A 158 -6.43 -18.06 -17.71
C ARG A 158 -6.71 -18.61 -19.11
N MET A 159 -6.91 -17.74 -20.10
CA MET A 159 -7.13 -18.14 -21.50
C MET A 159 -5.85 -18.73 -22.13
N LEU A 160 -4.68 -18.21 -21.76
CA LEU A 160 -3.38 -18.69 -22.25
C LEU A 160 -2.94 -19.98 -21.52
N ARG A 161 -3.20 -20.04 -20.21
CA ARG A 161 -2.68 -21.07 -19.31
C ARG A 161 -3.77 -21.54 -18.33
N PRO A 162 -4.63 -22.46 -18.78
CA PRO A 162 -5.70 -23.01 -17.94
C PRO A 162 -5.18 -23.86 -16.76
N ASP A 163 -3.94 -24.33 -16.82
CA ASP A 163 -3.26 -25.15 -15.83
C ASP A 163 -2.85 -24.39 -14.57
N LEU A 164 -2.69 -23.06 -14.64
CA LEU A 164 -2.15 -22.23 -13.55
C LEU A 164 -3.14 -22.05 -12.40
N LYS A 165 -2.60 -21.92 -11.18
CA LYS A 165 -3.35 -21.40 -10.02
C LYS A 165 -3.18 -19.88 -9.95
N ILE A 166 -4.24 -19.13 -10.18
CA ILE A 166 -4.19 -17.68 -10.30
C ILE A 166 -4.83 -17.02 -9.08
N GLY A 167 -4.05 -16.26 -8.32
CA GLY A 167 -4.53 -15.36 -7.27
C GLY A 167 -4.49 -13.91 -7.74
N PHE A 168 -5.47 -13.11 -7.32
CA PHE A 168 -5.48 -11.66 -7.50
C PHE A 168 -5.68 -10.96 -6.15
N PHE A 169 -4.92 -9.91 -5.88
CA PHE A 169 -5.07 -9.11 -4.68
C PHE A 169 -5.19 -7.61 -5.00
N LEU A 170 -6.21 -6.96 -4.46
CA LEU A 170 -6.42 -5.53 -4.59
C LEU A 170 -5.92 -4.80 -3.35
N HIS A 171 -4.95 -3.88 -3.52
CA HIS A 171 -4.34 -3.13 -2.42
C HIS A 171 -5.02 -1.79 -2.09
N ILE A 172 -5.93 -1.34 -2.95
CA ILE A 172 -6.73 -0.14 -2.73
C ILE A 172 -8.17 -0.52 -2.35
N PRO A 173 -8.99 0.42 -1.86
CA PRO A 173 -10.40 0.13 -1.59
C PRO A 173 -11.10 -0.40 -2.84
N PHE A 174 -11.99 -1.37 -2.69
CA PHE A 174 -12.93 -1.69 -3.76
C PHE A 174 -14.20 -0.87 -3.56
N PRO A 175 -14.66 -0.11 -4.57
CA PRO A 175 -15.66 0.93 -4.39
C PRO A 175 -17.05 0.37 -4.05
N PRO A 176 -17.91 1.19 -3.44
CA PRO A 176 -19.34 0.92 -3.35
C PRO A 176 -19.95 0.67 -4.72
N VAL A 177 -21.03 -0.12 -4.76
CA VAL A 177 -21.67 -0.55 -5.99
C VAL A 177 -22.07 0.63 -6.89
N GLU A 178 -22.66 1.66 -6.30
CA GLU A 178 -23.14 2.84 -7.01
C GLU A 178 -22.02 3.60 -7.69
N LEU A 179 -20.87 3.73 -7.02
CA LEU A 179 -19.68 4.38 -7.58
C LEU A 179 -19.06 3.53 -8.69
N PHE A 180 -18.92 2.22 -8.47
CA PHE A 180 -18.37 1.32 -9.49
C PHE A 180 -19.21 1.32 -10.78
N MET A 181 -20.53 1.46 -10.66
CA MET A 181 -21.45 1.51 -11.81
C MET A 181 -21.22 2.73 -12.73
N GLN A 182 -20.47 3.75 -12.29
CA GLN A 182 -20.07 4.87 -13.15
C GLN A 182 -19.05 4.45 -14.21
N MET A 183 -18.28 3.37 -13.98
CA MET A 183 -17.26 2.88 -14.91
C MET A 183 -17.88 2.40 -16.23
N PRO A 184 -17.50 2.98 -17.39
CA PRO A 184 -18.00 2.50 -18.68
C PRO A 184 -17.66 1.03 -18.94
N TRP A 185 -16.46 0.59 -18.55
CA TRP A 185 -15.93 -0.77 -18.76
C TRP A 185 -16.06 -1.67 -17.52
N ARG A 186 -17.13 -1.44 -16.73
CA ARG A 186 -17.37 -2.14 -15.45
C ARG A 186 -17.54 -3.66 -15.61
N THR A 187 -18.16 -4.10 -16.71
CA THR A 187 -18.36 -5.53 -16.96
C THR A 187 -17.05 -6.22 -17.28
N GLU A 188 -16.24 -5.61 -18.13
CA GLU A 188 -14.92 -6.11 -18.55
C GLU A 188 -13.96 -6.23 -17.36
N ILE A 189 -13.98 -5.26 -16.41
CA ILE A 189 -13.18 -5.32 -15.18
C ILE A 189 -13.63 -6.49 -14.30
N ILE A 190 -14.93 -6.65 -14.05
CA ILE A 190 -15.44 -7.76 -13.23
C ILE A 190 -15.10 -9.10 -13.88
N GLU A 191 -15.35 -9.26 -15.18
CA GLU A 191 -14.99 -10.47 -15.90
C GLU A 191 -13.49 -10.74 -15.92
N GLY A 192 -12.68 -9.67 -16.02
CA GLY A 192 -11.22 -9.75 -15.92
C GLY A 192 -10.76 -10.41 -14.63
N LEU A 193 -11.28 -9.94 -13.51
CA LEU A 193 -10.99 -10.47 -12.18
C LEU A 193 -11.48 -11.91 -11.99
N LEU A 194 -12.61 -12.29 -12.59
CA LEU A 194 -13.16 -13.65 -12.50
C LEU A 194 -12.30 -14.72 -13.21
N GLY A 195 -11.23 -14.35 -13.90
CA GLY A 195 -10.21 -15.29 -14.37
C GLY A 195 -9.38 -15.92 -13.26
N ALA A 196 -9.32 -15.30 -12.08
CA ALA A 196 -8.62 -15.83 -10.92
C ALA A 196 -9.35 -17.02 -10.25
N ASP A 197 -8.63 -17.76 -9.42
CA ASP A 197 -9.16 -18.80 -8.52
C ASP A 197 -9.45 -18.25 -7.14
N LEU A 198 -8.69 -17.21 -6.73
CA LEU A 198 -8.89 -16.48 -5.48
C LEU A 198 -8.72 -14.97 -5.72
N ILE A 199 -9.69 -14.19 -5.24
CA ILE A 199 -9.66 -12.73 -5.24
C ILE A 199 -9.63 -12.25 -3.79
N GLY A 200 -8.59 -11.47 -3.43
CA GLY A 200 -8.40 -10.93 -2.10
C GLY A 200 -8.61 -9.41 -2.04
N PHE A 201 -9.21 -8.98 -0.96
CA PHE A 201 -9.39 -7.58 -0.58
C PHE A 201 -8.87 -7.39 0.85
N HIS A 202 -8.63 -6.16 1.28
CA HIS A 202 -8.26 -5.91 2.67
C HIS A 202 -9.42 -6.14 3.63
N LEU A 203 -10.62 -5.69 3.28
CA LEU A 203 -11.79 -5.67 4.13
C LEU A 203 -12.95 -6.49 3.55
N PRO A 204 -13.82 -7.04 4.42
CA PRO A 204 -15.00 -7.78 3.99
C PRO A 204 -15.96 -6.97 3.09
N GLY A 205 -16.06 -5.65 3.31
CA GLY A 205 -16.91 -4.76 2.50
C GLY A 205 -16.57 -4.77 1.02
N GLY A 206 -15.27 -4.73 0.67
CA GLY A 206 -14.81 -4.84 -0.72
C GLY A 206 -15.19 -6.17 -1.35
N ALA A 207 -15.02 -7.28 -0.62
CA ALA A 207 -15.43 -8.60 -1.07
C ALA A 207 -16.95 -8.70 -1.31
N GLN A 208 -17.77 -8.09 -0.44
CA GLN A 208 -19.23 -8.05 -0.59
C GLN A 208 -19.65 -7.25 -1.83
N ASN A 209 -19.06 -6.07 -2.04
CA ASN A 209 -19.33 -5.23 -3.21
C ASN A 209 -18.98 -5.98 -4.51
N PHE A 210 -17.82 -6.65 -4.52
CA PHE A 210 -17.39 -7.45 -5.66
C PHE A 210 -18.38 -8.61 -5.96
N LEU A 211 -18.80 -9.37 -4.95
CA LEU A 211 -19.75 -10.47 -5.10
C LEU A 211 -21.10 -9.98 -5.67
N TYR A 212 -21.58 -8.84 -5.19
CA TYR A 212 -22.80 -8.23 -5.70
C TYR A 212 -22.66 -7.86 -7.19
N LEU A 213 -21.53 -7.23 -7.55
CA LEU A 213 -21.27 -6.81 -8.94
C LEU A 213 -21.04 -7.98 -9.88
N ALA A 214 -20.38 -9.05 -9.44
CA ALA A 214 -20.18 -10.28 -10.21
C ALA A 214 -21.55 -10.91 -10.60
N ARG A 215 -22.51 -10.93 -9.66
CA ARG A 215 -23.87 -11.38 -9.95
C ARG A 215 -24.60 -10.43 -10.89
N ARG A 216 -24.48 -9.11 -10.68
CA ARG A 216 -25.25 -8.11 -11.43
C ARG A 216 -24.74 -7.89 -12.85
N LEU A 217 -23.42 -7.84 -13.05
CA LEU A 217 -22.79 -7.46 -14.32
C LEU A 217 -22.37 -8.67 -15.16
N ALA A 218 -21.85 -9.72 -14.53
CA ALA A 218 -21.40 -10.92 -15.23
C ALA A 218 -22.43 -12.07 -15.20
N GLY A 219 -23.58 -11.87 -14.57
CA GLY A 219 -24.66 -12.87 -14.51
C GLY A 219 -24.31 -14.15 -13.74
N GLN A 220 -23.23 -14.11 -12.93
CA GLN A 220 -22.71 -15.29 -12.26
C GLN A 220 -23.46 -15.60 -10.96
N ALA A 221 -23.67 -16.90 -10.68
CA ALA A 221 -24.19 -17.33 -9.39
C ALA A 221 -23.17 -17.06 -8.28
N THR A 222 -23.60 -16.42 -7.21
CA THR A 222 -22.75 -16.08 -6.05
C THR A 222 -23.33 -16.66 -4.76
N SER A 223 -22.44 -16.95 -3.79
CA SER A 223 -22.86 -17.35 -2.44
C SER A 223 -23.69 -16.24 -1.79
N LYS A 224 -24.65 -16.66 -0.95
CA LYS A 224 -25.40 -15.76 -0.08
C LYS A 224 -24.71 -15.68 1.29
N GLY A 225 -24.59 -14.49 1.84
CA GLY A 225 -24.04 -14.29 3.16
C GLY A 225 -22.96 -13.21 3.18
N GLN A 226 -22.46 -12.90 4.37
CA GLN A 226 -21.45 -11.86 4.59
C GLN A 226 -20.07 -12.49 4.78
N VAL A 227 -19.15 -12.18 3.87
CA VAL A 227 -17.74 -12.57 3.99
C VAL A 227 -17.16 -12.00 5.29
N GLY A 228 -16.42 -12.81 6.02
CA GLY A 228 -15.81 -12.43 7.29
C GLY A 228 -16.75 -12.50 8.52
N VAL A 229 -18.07 -12.46 8.32
CA VAL A 229 -19.07 -12.55 9.40
C VAL A 229 -19.69 -13.95 9.45
N ARG A 230 -20.14 -14.48 8.32
CA ARG A 230 -20.82 -15.77 8.22
C ARG A 230 -20.00 -16.85 7.53
N ALA A 231 -19.08 -16.44 6.68
CA ALA A 231 -18.20 -17.34 5.92
C ALA A 231 -16.84 -16.68 5.71
N LYS A 232 -15.77 -17.47 5.75
CA LYS A 232 -14.41 -17.00 5.45
C LYS A 232 -14.31 -16.48 4.01
N PHE A 233 -15.03 -17.12 3.08
CA PHE A 233 -15.02 -16.78 1.66
C PHE A 233 -16.45 -16.64 1.12
N GLY A 234 -16.62 -15.72 0.18
CA GLY A 234 -17.67 -15.76 -0.80
C GLY A 234 -17.24 -16.61 -2.00
N VAL A 235 -18.21 -17.04 -2.80
CA VAL A 235 -17.98 -17.91 -3.95
C VAL A 235 -18.71 -17.35 -5.15
N VAL A 236 -18.04 -17.33 -6.31
CA VAL A 236 -18.64 -17.04 -7.61
C VAL A 236 -18.46 -18.26 -8.50
N GLN A 237 -19.56 -18.75 -9.07
CA GLN A 237 -19.53 -19.88 -10.01
C GLN A 237 -19.35 -19.37 -11.43
N VAL A 238 -18.23 -19.72 -12.09
CA VAL A 238 -17.92 -19.33 -13.47
C VAL A 238 -17.79 -20.58 -14.34
N GLY A 239 -18.86 -20.97 -14.99
CA GLY A 239 -18.93 -22.26 -15.68
C GLY A 239 -18.68 -23.42 -14.70
N PHE A 240 -17.66 -24.24 -14.96
CA PHE A 240 -17.27 -25.35 -14.09
C PHE A 240 -16.25 -24.93 -13.00
N ARG A 241 -15.75 -23.68 -13.02
CA ARG A 241 -14.80 -23.19 -12.02
C ARG A 241 -15.51 -22.46 -10.88
N THR A 242 -14.93 -22.57 -9.72
CA THR A 242 -15.33 -21.82 -8.53
C THR A 242 -14.26 -20.78 -8.20
N VAL A 243 -14.64 -19.50 -8.23
CA VAL A 243 -13.79 -18.38 -7.80
C VAL A 243 -14.10 -18.06 -6.36
N ARG A 244 -13.09 -18.11 -5.49
CA ARG A 244 -13.21 -17.71 -4.09
C ARG A 244 -12.89 -16.24 -3.92
N VAL A 245 -13.63 -15.56 -3.04
CA VAL A 245 -13.50 -14.13 -2.78
C VAL A 245 -13.41 -13.93 -1.26
N GLY A 246 -12.35 -13.28 -0.78
CA GLY A 246 -12.12 -13.16 0.66
C GLY A 246 -11.47 -11.86 1.09
N ALA A 247 -11.43 -11.65 2.40
CA ALA A 247 -10.75 -10.54 3.03
C ALA A 247 -9.44 -11.02 3.70
N PHE A 248 -8.35 -10.35 3.38
CA PHE A 248 -7.00 -10.63 3.86
C PHE A 248 -6.31 -9.28 4.15
N PRO A 249 -6.41 -8.74 5.36
CA PRO A 249 -5.80 -7.46 5.70
C PRO A 249 -4.27 -7.57 5.66
N ILE A 250 -3.63 -6.80 4.75
CA ILE A 250 -2.16 -6.76 4.64
C ILE A 250 -1.54 -6.09 5.86
N SER A 251 -0.31 -6.46 6.18
CA SER A 251 0.48 -5.84 7.23
C SER A 251 1.91 -5.56 6.76
N ILE A 252 2.81 -5.36 7.71
CA ILE A 252 4.21 -4.98 7.54
C ILE A 252 5.13 -6.06 8.10
N ASP A 253 6.41 -5.99 7.79
CA ASP A 253 7.44 -6.71 8.56
C ASP A 253 7.64 -5.97 9.89
N SER A 254 6.76 -6.30 10.83
CA SER A 254 6.72 -5.64 12.12
C SER A 254 7.91 -6.00 13.00
N GLY A 255 8.49 -7.19 12.82
CA GLY A 255 9.67 -7.65 13.55
C GLY A 255 10.92 -6.87 13.14
N GLU A 256 11.12 -6.66 11.85
CA GLU A 256 12.23 -5.85 11.33
C GLU A 256 12.16 -4.42 11.85
N LEU A 257 10.99 -3.77 11.77
CA LEU A 257 10.80 -2.40 12.24
C LEU A 257 10.97 -2.26 13.76
N ASP A 258 10.44 -3.18 14.53
CA ASP A 258 10.60 -3.20 15.99
C ASP A 258 12.08 -3.32 16.39
N ASN A 259 12.83 -4.20 15.75
CA ASN A 259 14.26 -4.38 15.99
C ASN A 259 15.06 -3.13 15.58
N ARG A 260 14.76 -2.56 14.42
CA ARG A 260 15.40 -1.34 13.91
C ARG A 260 15.15 -0.16 14.85
N ALA A 261 13.93 0.05 15.32
CA ALA A 261 13.57 1.11 16.26
C ALA A 261 14.26 0.99 17.63
N LYS A 262 14.68 -0.22 18.02
CA LYS A 262 15.43 -0.47 19.27
C LYS A 262 16.93 -0.19 19.12
N SER A 263 17.46 -0.03 17.92
CA SER A 263 18.89 0.18 17.71
C SER A 263 19.34 1.51 18.34
N LYS A 264 20.59 1.54 18.77
CA LYS A 264 21.19 2.73 19.42
C LYS A 264 21.24 3.90 18.44
N GLU A 265 21.57 3.62 17.19
CA GLU A 265 21.69 4.59 16.11
C GLU A 265 20.38 5.35 15.90
N ILE A 266 19.28 4.62 15.77
CA ILE A 266 17.93 5.19 15.57
C ILE A 266 17.51 6.03 16.80
N ARG A 267 17.73 5.52 18.01
CA ARG A 267 17.36 6.24 19.24
C ARG A 267 18.19 7.51 19.42
N THR A 268 19.49 7.46 19.12
CA THR A 268 20.35 8.65 19.14
C THR A 268 19.84 9.66 18.11
N ARG A 269 19.62 9.23 16.86
CA ARG A 269 19.09 10.13 15.81
C ARG A 269 17.75 10.77 16.18
N ALA A 270 16.84 10.00 16.78
CA ALA A 270 15.56 10.53 17.26
C ALA A 270 15.74 11.59 18.35
N THR A 271 16.71 11.42 19.24
CA THR A 271 17.05 12.41 20.27
C THR A 271 17.65 13.67 19.65
N ASP A 272 18.60 13.52 18.73
CA ASP A 272 19.24 14.63 18.03
C ASP A 272 18.21 15.43 17.22
N MET A 273 17.27 14.75 16.55
CA MET A 273 16.17 15.37 15.82
C MET A 273 15.29 16.24 16.74
N ARG A 274 14.96 15.77 17.94
CA ARG A 274 14.23 16.59 18.90
C ARG A 274 15.00 17.84 19.30
N ALA A 275 16.33 17.71 19.50
CA ALA A 275 17.20 18.85 19.80
C ALA A 275 17.29 19.84 18.62
N GLU A 276 17.42 19.35 17.39
CA GLU A 276 17.39 20.17 16.16
C GLU A 276 16.09 20.98 16.02
N LEU A 277 14.96 20.42 16.49
CA LEU A 277 13.65 21.07 16.52
C LEU A 277 13.46 22.03 17.71
N GLY A 278 14.48 22.23 18.55
CA GLY A 278 14.39 23.08 19.74
C GLY A 278 13.76 22.42 20.97
N ASN A 279 13.71 21.07 21.01
CA ASN A 279 13.11 20.26 22.08
C ASN A 279 11.65 20.63 22.39
N PRO A 280 10.75 20.62 21.41
CA PRO A 280 9.33 20.89 21.68
C PRO A 280 8.76 19.86 22.66
N ASN A 281 7.77 20.26 23.46
CA ASN A 281 7.11 19.35 24.41
C ASN A 281 6.46 18.18 23.67
N LYS A 282 5.87 18.44 22.49
CA LYS A 282 5.20 17.43 21.67
C LYS A 282 5.59 17.56 20.19
N ILE A 283 5.87 16.42 19.56
CA ILE A 283 6.05 16.31 18.13
C ILE A 283 4.83 15.58 17.53
N LEU A 284 4.11 16.27 16.65
CA LEU A 284 3.10 15.68 15.77
C LEU A 284 3.77 15.22 14.48
N LEU A 285 3.40 14.06 13.95
CA LEU A 285 3.99 13.51 12.73
C LEU A 285 2.92 13.09 11.71
N GLY A 286 3.06 13.57 10.49
CA GLY A 286 2.35 13.08 9.32
C GLY A 286 3.33 12.50 8.31
N VAL A 287 3.10 11.30 7.82
CA VAL A 287 3.94 10.63 6.82
C VAL A 287 3.08 10.07 5.72
N ASP A 288 3.19 10.63 4.51
CA ASP A 288 2.43 10.18 3.35
C ASP A 288 3.18 10.41 2.04
N ARG A 289 2.74 9.74 1.00
CA ARG A 289 2.94 10.28 -0.35
C ARG A 289 2.05 11.52 -0.49
N LEU A 290 2.49 12.49 -1.26
CA LEU A 290 1.66 13.63 -1.60
C LEU A 290 0.52 13.14 -2.51
N ASP A 291 -0.66 12.90 -1.91
CA ASP A 291 -1.84 12.30 -2.55
C ASP A 291 -3.10 12.86 -1.89
N TYR A 292 -4.07 13.32 -2.68
CA TYR A 292 -5.30 13.94 -2.20
C TYR A 292 -6.17 13.00 -1.34
N THR A 293 -5.95 11.70 -1.43
CA THR A 293 -6.66 10.73 -0.59
C THR A 293 -6.16 10.72 0.85
N LYS A 294 -4.97 11.29 1.11
CA LYS A 294 -4.28 11.18 2.40
C LYS A 294 -4.70 12.22 3.45
N GLY A 295 -5.54 13.20 3.07
CA GLY A 295 -6.06 14.20 4.00
C GLY A 295 -4.95 14.97 4.74
N ILE A 296 -3.89 15.37 4.02
CA ILE A 296 -2.81 16.19 4.57
C ILE A 296 -3.37 17.55 4.96
N ASP A 297 -4.23 18.11 4.14
CA ASP A 297 -4.99 19.34 4.39
C ASP A 297 -5.89 19.24 5.62
N VAL A 298 -6.53 18.09 5.83
CA VAL A 298 -7.41 17.86 7.00
C VAL A 298 -6.68 18.10 8.31
N ARG A 299 -5.52 17.45 8.49
CA ARG A 299 -4.75 17.57 9.76
C ARG A 299 -4.07 18.92 9.90
N LEU A 300 -3.66 19.55 8.79
CA LEU A 300 -3.08 20.90 8.82
C LEU A 300 -4.14 21.95 9.17
N ASN A 301 -5.36 21.86 8.60
CA ASN A 301 -6.47 22.72 8.96
C ASN A 301 -6.88 22.54 10.43
N ALA A 302 -7.01 21.28 10.89
CA ALA A 302 -7.32 21.02 12.30
C ALA A 302 -6.25 21.62 13.25
N LEU A 303 -4.96 21.51 12.89
CA LEU A 303 -3.89 22.15 13.65
C LEU A 303 -3.99 23.68 13.62
N SER A 304 -4.26 24.28 12.44
CA SER A 304 -4.43 25.74 12.31
C SER A 304 -5.53 26.25 13.22
N GLU A 305 -6.71 25.59 13.20
CA GLU A 305 -7.82 25.98 14.04
C GLU A 305 -7.52 25.82 15.55
N LEU A 306 -6.84 24.73 15.95
CA LEU A 306 -6.42 24.54 17.34
C LEU A 306 -5.46 25.65 17.84
N LEU A 307 -4.59 26.14 16.96
CA LEU A 307 -3.70 27.27 17.24
C LEU A 307 -4.45 28.58 17.31
N GLU A 308 -5.39 28.83 16.39
CA GLU A 308 -6.24 30.04 16.36
C GLU A 308 -7.15 30.12 17.59
N GLU A 309 -7.69 28.99 18.03
CA GLU A 309 -8.52 28.87 19.24
C GLU A 309 -7.70 28.95 20.54
N GLY A 310 -6.37 28.94 20.46
CA GLY A 310 -5.47 28.92 21.62
C GLY A 310 -5.54 27.65 22.46
N ARG A 311 -6.05 26.56 21.89
CA ARG A 311 -6.15 25.25 22.55
C ARG A 311 -4.84 24.47 22.53
N VAL A 312 -3.92 24.86 21.65
CA VAL A 312 -2.56 24.33 21.55
C VAL A 312 -1.58 25.50 21.50
N ASN A 313 -0.51 25.41 22.27
CA ASN A 313 0.51 26.44 22.32
C ASN A 313 1.56 26.20 21.21
N PRO A 314 1.77 27.15 20.26
CA PRO A 314 2.74 26.98 19.17
C PRO A 314 4.19 26.86 19.67
N ASP A 315 4.50 27.31 20.88
CA ASP A 315 5.85 27.20 21.48
C ASP A 315 6.13 25.82 22.06
N GLU A 316 5.12 24.99 22.25
CA GLU A 316 5.22 23.69 22.89
C GLU A 316 5.12 22.54 21.89
N ILE A 317 4.65 22.80 20.67
CA ILE A 317 4.48 21.76 19.66
C ILE A 317 5.25 22.06 18.38
N THR A 318 5.63 20.99 17.68
CA THR A 318 6.10 21.06 16.29
C THR A 318 5.45 19.92 15.53
N MET A 319 4.89 20.22 14.37
CA MET A 319 4.41 19.21 13.43
C MET A 319 5.45 18.96 12.35
N ILE A 320 5.82 17.70 12.13
CA ILE A 320 6.61 17.26 10.98
C ILE A 320 5.64 16.66 9.96
N GLN A 321 5.59 17.22 8.76
CA GLN A 321 4.82 16.67 7.65
C GLN A 321 5.77 16.20 6.55
N LEU A 322 5.96 14.89 6.46
CA LEU A 322 6.64 14.25 5.36
C LEU A 322 5.64 14.00 4.22
N ALA A 323 5.90 14.58 3.06
CA ALA A 323 5.05 14.47 1.88
C ALA A 323 5.90 14.01 0.68
N THR A 324 6.10 12.70 0.53
CA THR A 324 6.93 12.16 -0.56
C THR A 324 6.29 12.45 -1.92
N PRO A 325 7.03 12.99 -2.91
CA PRO A 325 6.52 13.25 -4.25
C PRO A 325 5.84 12.03 -4.88
N SER A 326 4.71 12.24 -5.52
CA SER A 326 3.96 11.19 -6.22
C SER A 326 3.16 11.80 -7.37
N ARG A 327 3.15 11.14 -8.53
CA ARG A 327 2.30 11.48 -9.68
C ARG A 327 2.36 12.97 -10.08
N GLU A 328 3.54 13.56 -10.06
CA GLU A 328 3.78 15.01 -10.21
C GLU A 328 3.34 15.60 -11.57
N ARG A 329 2.93 14.76 -12.54
CA ARG A 329 2.41 15.18 -13.84
C ARG A 329 0.89 15.24 -13.92
N VAL A 330 0.19 14.76 -12.89
CA VAL A 330 -1.28 14.76 -12.82
C VAL A 330 -1.76 16.07 -12.21
N GLU A 331 -2.63 16.80 -12.90
CA GLU A 331 -3.06 18.17 -12.56
C GLU A 331 -3.60 18.29 -11.12
N SER A 332 -4.42 17.33 -10.68
CA SER A 332 -4.96 17.32 -9.32
C SER A 332 -3.89 17.25 -8.24
N TYR A 333 -2.76 16.60 -8.52
CA TYR A 333 -1.61 16.50 -7.60
C TYR A 333 -0.79 17.79 -7.57
N ILE A 334 -0.61 18.45 -8.73
CA ILE A 334 0.07 19.75 -8.83
C ILE A 334 -0.71 20.80 -8.03
N LYS A 335 -2.02 20.86 -8.21
CA LYS A 335 -2.88 21.78 -7.48
C LYS A 335 -2.81 21.54 -5.97
N MET A 336 -2.99 20.29 -5.54
CA MET A 336 -2.94 19.93 -4.13
C MET A 336 -1.60 20.32 -3.49
N ARG A 337 -0.49 20.15 -4.20
CA ARG A 337 0.83 20.57 -3.71
C ARG A 337 0.84 22.06 -3.39
N GLY A 338 0.36 22.92 -4.32
CA GLY A 338 0.27 24.34 -4.11
C GLY A 338 -0.60 24.71 -2.90
N ASP A 339 -1.76 24.05 -2.77
CA ASP A 339 -2.69 24.28 -1.65
C ASP A 339 -2.06 23.92 -0.30
N ILE A 340 -1.33 22.79 -0.22
CA ILE A 340 -0.63 22.36 1.00
C ILE A 340 0.55 23.31 1.34
N GLU A 341 1.38 23.68 0.36
CA GLU A 341 2.49 24.62 0.56
C GLU A 341 2.00 25.98 1.04
N GLN A 342 0.89 26.46 0.49
CA GLN A 342 0.24 27.70 0.94
C GLN A 342 -0.28 27.59 2.38
N LEU A 343 -0.94 26.50 2.73
CA LEU A 343 -1.47 26.26 4.08
C LEU A 343 -0.35 26.20 5.12
N VAL A 344 0.74 25.48 4.83
CA VAL A 344 1.93 25.43 5.69
C VAL A 344 2.54 26.83 5.85
N GLY A 345 2.64 27.59 4.77
CA GLY A 345 3.12 28.99 4.80
C GLY A 345 2.27 29.89 5.68
N ASN A 346 0.94 29.76 5.61
CA ASN A 346 0.00 30.51 6.44
C ASN A 346 0.14 30.15 7.93
N ILE A 347 0.19 28.85 8.26
CA ILE A 347 0.37 28.41 9.67
C ILE A 347 1.68 28.95 10.24
N ASN A 348 2.78 28.80 9.51
CA ASN A 348 4.08 29.26 9.99
C ASN A 348 4.20 30.79 10.04
N GLY A 349 3.53 31.51 9.11
CA GLY A 349 3.50 32.97 9.11
C GLY A 349 2.70 33.55 10.27
N ASN A 350 1.62 32.89 10.69
CA ASN A 350 0.75 33.37 11.76
C ASN A 350 1.26 32.98 13.15
N PHE A 351 1.83 31.78 13.31
CA PHE A 351 2.14 31.18 14.61
C PHE A 351 3.61 30.85 14.81
N GLY A 352 4.41 30.78 13.72
CA GLY A 352 5.84 30.49 13.81
C GLY A 352 6.67 31.69 14.27
N ARG A 353 7.89 31.39 14.72
CA ARG A 353 8.93 32.40 15.06
C ARG A 353 10.19 32.12 14.27
N VAL A 354 11.07 33.11 14.16
CA VAL A 354 12.38 32.96 13.50
C VAL A 354 13.12 31.77 14.11
N GLY A 355 13.47 30.80 13.26
CA GLY A 355 14.13 29.56 13.68
C GLY A 355 13.22 28.50 14.29
N HIS A 356 11.92 28.78 14.50
CA HIS A 356 10.97 27.84 15.11
C HIS A 356 9.63 27.82 14.34
N PRO A 357 9.58 27.24 13.13
CA PRO A 357 8.33 27.05 12.43
C PRO A 357 7.47 26.00 13.17
N VAL A 358 6.17 26.20 13.22
CA VAL A 358 5.25 25.23 13.84
C VAL A 358 5.14 23.96 13.00
N VAL A 359 5.18 24.10 11.66
CA VAL A 359 5.14 22.97 10.71
C VAL A 359 6.46 22.88 9.95
N GLN A 360 7.15 21.76 10.12
CA GLN A 360 8.28 21.34 9.30
C GLN A 360 7.76 20.53 8.11
N TYR A 361 7.69 21.14 6.93
CA TYR A 361 7.20 20.47 5.72
C TYR A 361 8.38 19.94 4.89
N LEU A 362 8.39 18.64 4.63
CA LEU A 362 9.44 17.95 3.88
C LEU A 362 8.84 17.31 2.62
N HIS A 363 9.15 17.89 1.45
CA HIS A 363 8.67 17.40 0.15
C HIS A 363 9.74 16.60 -0.59
N HIS A 364 10.23 15.55 0.03
CA HIS A 364 11.18 14.59 -0.54
C HIS A 364 11.08 13.25 0.16
N GLY A 365 11.57 12.19 -0.48
CA GLY A 365 11.74 10.90 0.17
C GLY A 365 12.89 10.94 1.19
N VAL A 366 12.75 10.18 2.27
CA VAL A 366 13.80 10.01 3.28
C VAL A 366 14.27 8.56 3.32
N PRO A 367 15.54 8.31 3.69
CA PRO A 367 16.04 6.95 3.94
C PRO A 367 15.22 6.24 5.02
N ARG A 368 15.15 4.90 4.95
CA ARG A 368 14.35 4.10 5.88
C ARG A 368 14.73 4.32 7.36
N ASP A 369 16.02 4.43 7.66
CA ASP A 369 16.48 4.66 9.05
C ASP A 369 16.07 6.05 9.57
N GLU A 370 16.11 7.05 8.70
CA GLU A 370 15.62 8.39 9.05
C GLU A 370 14.10 8.38 9.29
N LEU A 371 13.34 7.65 8.45
CA LEU A 371 11.90 7.49 8.65
C LEU A 371 11.58 6.81 10.00
N VAL A 372 12.30 5.75 10.35
CA VAL A 372 12.13 5.08 11.65
C VAL A 372 12.50 6.02 12.81
N SER A 373 13.51 6.88 12.64
CA SER A 373 13.86 7.89 13.62
C SER A 373 12.76 8.93 13.84
N PHE A 374 12.05 9.33 12.78
CA PHE A 374 10.82 10.16 12.89
C PHE A 374 9.74 9.46 13.71
N TYR A 375 9.49 8.16 13.45
CA TYR A 375 8.50 7.39 14.22
C TYR A 375 8.84 7.30 15.70
N VAL A 376 10.13 7.13 16.04
CA VAL A 376 10.59 7.04 17.43
C VAL A 376 10.53 8.42 18.12
N ALA A 377 10.86 9.51 17.40
CA ALA A 377 10.84 10.87 17.93
C ALA A 377 9.43 11.42 18.18
N ALA A 378 8.43 10.97 17.42
CA ALA A 378 7.07 11.54 17.43
C ALA A 378 6.27 11.14 18.66
N ASP A 379 5.56 12.12 19.24
CA ASP A 379 4.62 11.90 20.36
C ASP A 379 3.22 11.51 19.86
N VAL A 380 2.78 12.08 18.73
CA VAL A 380 1.47 11.76 18.14
C VAL A 380 1.63 11.58 16.63
N MET A 381 1.21 10.43 16.12
CA MET A 381 1.11 10.17 14.69
C MET A 381 -0.28 10.51 14.19
N LEU A 382 -0.36 11.34 13.13
CA LEU A 382 -1.59 11.77 12.51
C LEU A 382 -1.78 11.06 11.15
N VAL A 383 -2.76 10.19 11.06
CA VAL A 383 -3.12 9.43 9.86
C VAL A 383 -4.57 9.73 9.53
N THR A 384 -4.80 10.69 8.65
CA THR A 384 -6.12 11.27 8.38
C THR A 384 -6.62 11.11 6.94
N PRO A 385 -6.37 9.96 6.24
CA PRO A 385 -6.83 9.84 4.86
C PRO A 385 -8.36 9.91 4.77
N LEU A 386 -8.83 10.51 3.68
CA LEU A 386 -10.26 10.55 3.33
C LEU A 386 -10.76 9.16 2.94
N ARG A 387 -9.89 8.35 2.34
CA ARG A 387 -10.11 6.94 2.04
C ARG A 387 -8.77 6.23 1.85
N ASP A 388 -8.61 5.04 2.44
CA ASP A 388 -7.40 4.22 2.26
C ASP A 388 -7.73 2.72 2.35
N GLY A 389 -7.08 1.90 1.52
CA GLY A 389 -7.27 0.44 1.52
C GLY A 389 -6.84 -0.20 2.83
N MET A 390 -5.69 0.20 3.35
CA MET A 390 -5.16 -0.28 4.63
C MET A 390 -4.52 0.86 5.44
N ASN A 391 -3.51 1.51 4.93
CA ASN A 391 -2.56 2.43 5.55
C ASN A 391 -1.51 1.71 6.41
N LEU A 392 -0.40 1.35 5.76
CA LEU A 392 0.70 0.64 6.43
C LEU A 392 1.51 1.55 7.36
N VAL A 393 1.55 2.86 7.09
CA VAL A 393 2.29 3.86 7.90
C VAL A 393 1.77 3.89 9.35
N ALA A 394 0.47 3.75 9.56
CA ALA A 394 -0.09 3.62 10.91
C ALA A 394 0.46 2.38 11.64
N LYS A 395 0.60 1.26 10.94
CA LYS A 395 1.18 0.02 11.49
C LYS A 395 2.68 0.15 11.72
N GLU A 396 3.41 0.83 10.83
CA GLU A 396 4.84 1.09 10.96
C GLU A 396 5.15 1.93 12.21
N TYR A 397 4.41 3.03 12.41
CA TYR A 397 4.53 3.84 13.61
C TYR A 397 4.34 2.99 14.88
N VAL A 398 3.24 2.24 14.94
CA VAL A 398 2.94 1.37 16.09
C VAL A 398 4.03 0.34 16.33
N ALA A 399 4.58 -0.28 15.29
CA ALA A 399 5.68 -1.25 15.41
C ALA A 399 6.94 -0.60 16.01
N CYS A 400 7.23 0.65 15.65
CA CYS A 400 8.41 1.37 16.14
C CYS A 400 8.31 1.83 17.61
N ARG A 401 7.12 1.83 18.23
CA ARG A 401 6.91 2.33 19.61
C ARG A 401 7.18 1.25 20.66
N SER A 402 8.39 0.68 20.66
CA SER A 402 8.82 -0.33 21.64
C SER A 402 8.87 0.19 23.08
N ASP A 403 8.94 1.53 23.26
CA ASP A 403 8.85 2.25 24.52
C ASP A 403 7.42 2.31 25.10
N LEU A 404 6.42 1.87 24.33
CA LEU A 404 4.98 2.01 24.62
C LEU A 404 4.50 3.46 24.74
N GLY A 405 5.34 4.42 24.31
CA GLY A 405 4.98 5.83 24.28
C GLY A 405 4.21 6.22 23.03
N GLY A 406 3.82 7.48 22.96
CA GLY A 406 3.13 8.08 21.82
C GLY A 406 1.66 7.70 21.69
N ALA A 407 1.02 8.28 20.69
CA ALA A 407 -0.38 8.07 20.36
C ALA A 407 -0.59 8.00 18.85
N LEU A 408 -1.66 7.36 18.41
CA LEU A 408 -2.09 7.29 17.00
C LEU A 408 -3.48 7.91 16.87
N VAL A 409 -3.58 8.99 16.08
CA VAL A 409 -4.85 9.51 15.57
C VAL A 409 -5.06 8.90 14.20
N LEU A 410 -6.18 8.23 13.99
CA LEU A 410 -6.41 7.41 12.80
C LEU A 410 -7.80 7.65 12.21
N SER A 411 -7.84 7.98 10.91
CA SER A 411 -9.11 8.06 10.18
C SER A 411 -9.85 6.72 10.21
N GLU A 412 -11.14 6.76 10.53
CA GLU A 412 -12.04 5.61 10.49
C GLU A 412 -12.26 5.05 9.08
N PHE A 413 -11.88 5.79 8.03
CA PHE A 413 -11.95 5.37 6.62
C PHE A 413 -10.70 4.67 6.11
N THR A 414 -9.78 4.29 7.01
CA THR A 414 -8.66 3.39 6.68
C THR A 414 -9.01 1.93 6.94
N GLY A 415 -8.45 1.01 6.18
CA GLY A 415 -8.54 -0.42 6.51
C GLY A 415 -7.92 -0.75 7.87
N ALA A 416 -6.87 -0.03 8.25
CA ALA A 416 -6.18 -0.19 9.53
C ALA A 416 -7.08 0.12 10.74
N ALA A 417 -8.07 0.99 10.61
CA ALA A 417 -9.01 1.33 11.69
C ALA A 417 -9.81 0.11 12.20
N ALA A 418 -10.11 -0.84 11.32
CA ALA A 418 -10.79 -2.08 11.69
C ALA A 418 -9.94 -2.96 12.63
N GLU A 419 -8.62 -2.86 12.56
CA GLU A 419 -7.66 -3.64 13.36
C GLU A 419 -7.11 -2.85 14.56
N LEU A 420 -6.84 -1.55 14.37
CA LEU A 420 -6.20 -0.67 15.37
C LEU A 420 -7.22 0.09 16.20
N ARG A 421 -8.14 -0.62 16.85
CA ARG A 421 -9.28 -0.06 17.56
C ARG A 421 -8.93 0.80 18.78
N GLN A 422 -7.71 0.71 19.29
CA GLN A 422 -7.22 1.51 20.42
C GLN A 422 -6.58 2.83 19.97
N ALA A 423 -6.53 3.12 18.67
CA ALA A 423 -6.21 4.44 18.15
C ALA A 423 -7.32 5.45 18.50
N PHE A 424 -6.98 6.72 18.51
CA PHE A 424 -7.96 7.82 18.54
C PHE A 424 -8.55 7.94 17.14
N GLN A 425 -9.70 7.29 16.93
CA GLN A 425 -10.34 7.29 15.61
C GLN A 425 -11.12 8.58 15.38
N ALA A 426 -11.03 9.13 14.18
CA ALA A 426 -11.71 10.36 13.80
C ALA A 426 -12.29 10.25 12.37
N ASN A 427 -13.43 10.90 12.17
CA ASN A 427 -13.96 11.12 10.83
C ASN A 427 -13.20 12.30 10.18
N PRO A 428 -12.44 12.10 9.09
CA PRO A 428 -11.65 13.17 8.46
C PRO A 428 -12.50 14.27 7.81
N TYR A 429 -13.81 14.08 7.67
CA TYR A 429 -14.75 15.09 7.19
C TYR A 429 -15.36 15.93 8.31
N ASP A 430 -15.05 15.61 9.57
CA ASP A 430 -15.46 16.33 10.77
C ASP A 430 -14.23 16.98 11.41
N THR A 431 -13.98 18.25 11.08
CA THR A 431 -12.81 18.99 11.58
C THR A 431 -12.80 19.06 13.11
N ASP A 432 -13.96 19.30 13.74
CA ASP A 432 -14.03 19.33 15.20
C ASP A 432 -13.71 17.96 15.81
N GLY A 433 -14.23 16.88 15.23
CA GLY A 433 -13.88 15.52 15.65
C GLY A 433 -12.40 15.21 15.50
N VAL A 434 -11.72 15.69 14.44
CA VAL A 434 -10.27 15.57 14.26
C VAL A 434 -9.52 16.37 15.32
N LYS A 435 -9.93 17.62 15.61
CA LYS A 435 -9.36 18.46 16.69
C LYS A 435 -9.44 17.76 18.04
N GLU A 436 -10.62 17.25 18.40
CA GLU A 436 -10.81 16.54 19.66
C GLU A 436 -9.95 15.26 19.78
N ALA A 437 -9.80 14.51 18.67
CA ALA A 437 -8.93 13.35 18.65
C ALA A 437 -7.43 13.71 18.83
N ILE A 438 -7.00 14.82 18.24
CA ILE A 438 -5.62 15.33 18.41
C ILE A 438 -5.40 15.76 19.86
N LEU A 439 -6.32 16.50 20.46
CA LEU A 439 -6.21 16.94 21.87
C LEU A 439 -6.23 15.76 22.82
N ALA A 440 -7.15 14.82 22.63
CA ALA A 440 -7.18 13.59 23.45
C ALA A 440 -5.89 12.78 23.36
N ALA A 441 -5.23 12.77 22.19
CA ALA A 441 -3.95 12.11 22.01
C ALA A 441 -2.80 12.88 22.69
N LEU A 442 -2.82 14.22 22.68
CA LEU A 442 -1.82 15.08 23.33
C LEU A 442 -1.91 15.02 24.86
N GLU A 443 -3.12 14.97 25.40
CA GLU A 443 -3.44 15.09 26.82
C GLU A 443 -3.64 13.71 27.51
N GLN A 444 -3.49 12.60 26.78
CA GLN A 444 -3.74 11.28 27.33
C GLN A 444 -2.91 11.00 28.60
N ASP A 445 -3.52 10.36 29.57
CA ASP A 445 -2.80 9.85 30.74
C ASP A 445 -1.70 8.87 30.32
N PRO A 446 -0.46 8.97 30.87
CA PRO A 446 0.67 8.14 30.44
C PRO A 446 0.42 6.63 30.58
N GLU A 447 -0.27 6.16 31.62
CA GLU A 447 -0.54 4.74 31.83
C GLU A 447 -1.64 4.23 30.88
N GLU A 448 -2.66 5.05 30.62
CA GLU A 448 -3.65 4.78 29.59
C GLU A 448 -2.99 4.73 28.21
N GLY A 449 -2.08 5.67 27.88
CA GLY A 449 -1.32 5.67 26.65
C GLY A 449 -0.51 4.40 26.44
N LYS A 450 0.21 3.96 27.49
CA LYS A 450 0.95 2.69 27.46
C LYS A 450 0.02 1.48 27.24
N ARG A 451 -1.14 1.48 27.87
CA ARG A 451 -2.14 0.41 27.72
C ARG A 451 -2.65 0.34 26.29
N ARG A 452 -3.01 1.50 25.69
CA ARG A 452 -3.44 1.60 24.29
C ARG A 452 -2.34 1.14 23.34
N MET A 453 -1.12 1.66 23.46
CA MET A 453 -0.01 1.31 22.61
C MET A 453 0.35 -0.17 22.70
N ARG A 454 0.32 -0.76 23.90
CA ARG A 454 0.54 -2.21 24.08
C ARG A 454 -0.48 -3.04 23.29
N ALA A 455 -1.75 -2.66 23.31
CA ALA A 455 -2.80 -3.35 22.56
C ALA A 455 -2.63 -3.19 21.05
N LEU A 456 -2.30 -1.98 20.57
CA LEU A 456 -2.00 -1.71 19.16
C LEU A 456 -0.80 -2.53 18.68
N ARG A 457 0.30 -2.52 19.44
CA ARG A 457 1.52 -3.28 19.12
C ARG A 457 1.25 -4.78 19.08
N ARG A 458 0.50 -5.32 20.06
CA ARG A 458 0.12 -6.74 20.03
C ARG A 458 -0.59 -7.11 18.74
N GLN A 459 -1.52 -6.29 18.27
CA GLN A 459 -2.23 -6.51 17.00
C GLN A 459 -1.24 -6.51 15.81
N VAL A 460 -0.38 -5.50 15.71
CA VAL A 460 0.56 -5.35 14.57
C VAL A 460 1.62 -6.44 14.55
N LEU A 461 2.21 -6.77 15.73
CA LEU A 461 3.28 -7.75 15.84
C LEU A 461 2.81 -9.20 15.64
N THR A 462 1.54 -9.49 15.96
CA THR A 462 0.99 -10.85 15.76
C THR A 462 0.35 -11.07 14.39
N HIS A 463 0.09 -9.98 13.64
CA HIS A 463 -0.50 -10.02 12.30
C HIS A 463 0.45 -9.33 11.32
N ASP A 464 1.62 -9.94 11.13
CA ASP A 464 2.66 -9.46 10.24
C ASP A 464 2.37 -9.80 8.76
N VAL A 465 3.26 -9.35 7.89
CA VAL A 465 3.15 -9.53 6.46
C VAL A 465 3.35 -10.99 6.03
N GLN A 466 4.15 -11.78 6.73
CA GLN A 466 4.32 -13.21 6.46
C GLN A 466 3.02 -13.97 6.73
N ARG A 467 2.33 -13.63 7.81
CA ARG A 467 1.02 -14.21 8.10
C ARG A 467 -0.02 -13.85 7.04
N TRP A 468 0.00 -12.61 6.52
CA TRP A 468 -0.86 -12.20 5.41
C TRP A 468 -0.61 -13.04 4.16
N ALA A 469 0.66 -13.14 3.71
CA ALA A 469 1.04 -13.90 2.54
C ALA A 469 0.69 -15.38 2.70
N LYS A 470 1.01 -15.99 3.84
CA LYS A 470 0.67 -17.39 4.17
C LYS A 470 -0.83 -17.65 4.15
N SER A 471 -1.63 -16.72 4.68
CA SER A 471 -3.09 -16.84 4.70
C SER A 471 -3.69 -16.80 3.30
N PHE A 472 -3.20 -15.92 2.43
CA PHE A 472 -3.67 -15.81 1.06
C PHE A 472 -3.23 -17.01 0.22
N LEU A 473 -1.94 -17.35 0.24
CA LEU A 473 -1.38 -18.45 -0.56
C LEU A 473 -1.92 -19.80 -0.10
N GLY A 474 -2.07 -20.04 1.18
CA GLY A 474 -2.74 -21.22 1.70
C GLY A 474 -4.20 -21.31 1.28
N ALA A 475 -4.92 -20.18 1.24
CA ALA A 475 -6.26 -20.12 0.67
C ALA A 475 -6.27 -20.38 -0.85
N LEU A 476 -5.27 -19.94 -1.58
CA LEU A 476 -5.11 -20.24 -3.01
C LEU A 476 -4.79 -21.73 -3.27
N GLY A 477 -4.34 -22.47 -2.24
CA GLY A 477 -3.94 -23.87 -2.35
C GLY A 477 -2.49 -24.04 -2.82
N ALA A 478 -1.64 -23.02 -2.57
CA ALA A 478 -0.20 -23.12 -2.72
C ALA A 478 0.40 -23.87 -1.52
N ASP A 479 1.54 -24.54 -1.74
CA ASP A 479 2.34 -25.10 -0.64
C ASP A 479 2.96 -23.95 0.15
N THR A 480 2.66 -23.88 1.44
CA THR A 480 3.13 -22.83 2.35
C THR A 480 4.04 -23.36 3.46
N ASP A 481 4.40 -24.65 3.42
CA ASP A 481 5.19 -25.26 4.50
C ASP A 481 6.65 -24.79 4.50
N THR A 482 7.15 -24.35 3.34
CA THR A 482 8.49 -23.77 3.19
C THR A 482 8.56 -22.28 3.55
N MET A 483 7.43 -21.63 3.79
CA MET A 483 7.39 -20.21 4.14
C MET A 483 7.84 -19.99 5.59
N PRO A 484 8.63 -18.92 5.86
CA PRO A 484 9.01 -18.57 7.23
C PRO A 484 7.78 -18.49 8.12
N SER A 485 7.83 -19.12 9.29
CA SER A 485 6.80 -18.91 10.31
C SER A 485 6.97 -17.50 10.84
N GLY A 486 5.97 -16.65 10.66
CA GLY A 486 5.93 -15.33 11.30
C GLY A 486 6.25 -15.45 12.80
N ASN A 487 6.74 -14.38 13.38
CA ASN A 487 7.31 -14.26 14.72
C ASN A 487 6.47 -15.00 15.78
N ARG A 488 6.84 -16.25 16.13
CA ARG A 488 6.13 -17.09 17.13
C ARG A 488 6.58 -16.87 18.57
N SER A 489 7.59 -16.04 18.80
CA SER A 489 8.14 -15.82 20.14
C SER A 489 8.09 -14.34 20.49
N LEU A 490 6.92 -13.87 20.86
CA LEU A 490 6.81 -12.78 21.82
C LEU A 490 6.21 -13.41 23.08
N ASP A 491 7.08 -13.80 23.99
CA ASP A 491 6.69 -13.95 25.38
C ASP A 491 6.05 -12.63 25.80
N VAL A 492 4.75 -12.68 26.02
CA VAL A 492 3.96 -11.56 26.52
C VAL A 492 4.33 -11.43 27.98
N VAL A 493 5.27 -10.53 28.28
CA VAL A 493 5.50 -10.03 29.63
C VAL A 493 4.69 -8.75 29.84
#